data_e0d47b7f5d18f5663df67b8f7f5bf351
#
_entry.id   e0d47b7f5d18f5663df67b8f7f5bf351
#
_cell.length_a   1.000
_cell.length_b   1.000
_cell.length_c   1.000
_cell.angle_alpha   90.00
_cell.angle_beta   90.00
_cell.angle_gamma   90.00
#
_symmetry.space_group_name_H-M   'P 1'
#
loop_
_entity.id
_entity.type
_entity.pdbx_description
1 polymer ?
#
loop_
_entity_poly.entity_id
_entity_poly.type
_entity_poly.pdbx_seq_one_letter_code
_entity_poly.pdbx_strand_id
1 'polypeptide(L)'
;MGNKSAKKDAVRLKAQQMRQAQERADRRTRIIVISVVTVVVLAVVASVAYVILRQRAIIEEARNVDPASVLGDYADGRPVVVGPNGVGKADPSLPTLTEYFDYSCHACADTDAAIGAQLTQWAEQGRYNIEIQSVTTVGMEYQKAATSASLVVAQKDPDHWVAFHHALLAYFRTQFQASNGTVVQDLEASWRQVKTIASETGVPQDVVDTFPLNASDDYLKASTAAWQGANVAGRGSSL
;
A
#
# COMPACT_ATOMS: atom_id res chain seq x y z
N MET A 1 41.89 65.08 -50.25
CA MET A 1 42.08 63.66 -49.74
C MET A 1 41.46 63.38 -48.36
N GLY A 2 40.79 64.32 -47.68
CA GLY A 2 40.29 64.13 -46.28
C GLY A 2 38.96 63.36 -46.09
N ASN A 3 38.14 63.20 -47.15
CA ASN A 3 36.76 62.70 -46.98
C ASN A 3 36.65 61.14 -46.94
N LYS A 4 37.64 60.37 -47.40
CA LYS A 4 37.65 58.88 -47.36
C LYS A 4 38.11 58.34 -46.01
N SER A 5 38.98 59.05 -45.29
CA SER A 5 39.46 58.67 -43.96
C SER A 5 38.34 58.86 -42.95
N ALA A 6 37.68 60.01 -42.94
CA ALA A 6 36.56 60.24 -41.98
C ALA A 6 35.39 59.25 -42.15
N LYS A 7 35.08 58.80 -43.37
CA LYS A 7 34.08 57.73 -43.59
C LYS A 7 34.49 56.39 -43.05
N LYS A 8 35.77 55.99 -43.16
CA LYS A 8 36.29 54.72 -42.61
C LYS A 8 36.28 54.74 -41.08
N ASP A 9 36.62 55.83 -40.45
CA ASP A 9 36.62 56.01 -39.03
C ASP A 9 35.19 55.95 -38.42
N ALA A 10 34.24 56.58 -39.08
CA ALA A 10 32.81 56.53 -38.73
C ALA A 10 32.23 55.10 -38.85
N VAL A 11 32.61 54.34 -39.88
CA VAL A 11 32.22 52.93 -40.02
C VAL A 11 32.83 52.02 -38.92
N ARG A 12 34.11 52.25 -38.59
CA ARG A 12 34.79 51.55 -37.52
C ARG A 12 34.16 51.83 -36.15
N LEU A 13 33.86 53.08 -35.86
CA LEU A 13 33.19 53.44 -34.59
C LEU A 13 31.79 52.81 -34.45
N LYS A 14 31.01 52.85 -35.57
CA LYS A 14 29.70 52.17 -35.55
C LYS A 14 29.79 50.69 -35.40
N ALA A 15 30.79 50.02 -36.01
CA ALA A 15 31.03 48.59 -35.83
C ALA A 15 31.45 48.25 -34.37
N GLN A 16 32.26 49.08 -33.73
CA GLN A 16 32.61 48.91 -32.30
C GLN A 16 31.40 49.11 -31.39
N GLN A 17 30.58 50.11 -31.65
CA GLN A 17 29.34 50.32 -30.87
C GLN A 17 28.37 49.15 -31.00
N MET A 18 28.19 48.60 -32.21
CA MET A 18 27.34 47.41 -32.41
C MET A 18 27.89 46.17 -31.70
N ARG A 19 29.20 45.92 -31.75
CA ARG A 19 29.82 44.82 -31.00
C ARG A 19 29.62 44.95 -29.50
N GLN A 20 29.85 46.14 -28.93
CA GLN A 20 29.60 46.38 -27.50
C GLN A 20 28.12 46.24 -27.12
N ALA A 21 27.19 46.63 -27.97
CA ALA A 21 25.77 46.44 -27.76
C ALA A 21 25.38 44.93 -27.77
N GLN A 22 25.95 44.18 -28.71
CA GLN A 22 25.76 42.72 -28.77
C GLN A 22 26.34 42.02 -27.56
N GLU A 23 27.57 42.34 -27.15
CA GLU A 23 28.17 41.74 -25.96
C GLU A 23 27.36 42.00 -24.68
N ARG A 24 26.77 43.20 -24.55
CA ARG A 24 25.89 43.54 -23.43
C ARG A 24 24.56 42.79 -23.49
N ALA A 25 23.99 42.61 -24.69
CA ALA A 25 22.78 41.85 -24.90
C ALA A 25 23.00 40.37 -24.59
N ASP A 26 24.08 39.78 -25.12
CA ASP A 26 24.44 38.36 -24.88
C ASP A 26 24.71 38.09 -23.41
N ARG A 27 25.41 39.00 -22.70
CA ARG A 27 25.63 38.87 -21.26
C ARG A 27 24.32 38.92 -20.48
N ARG A 28 23.37 39.81 -20.83
CA ARG A 28 22.06 39.88 -20.21
C ARG A 28 21.25 38.61 -20.45
N THR A 29 21.20 38.14 -21.68
CA THR A 29 20.51 36.91 -22.07
C THR A 29 21.09 35.72 -21.34
N ARG A 30 22.42 35.60 -21.25
CA ARG A 30 23.08 34.49 -20.50
C ARG A 30 22.74 34.55 -19.01
N ILE A 31 22.74 35.73 -18.39
CA ILE A 31 22.35 35.86 -16.95
C ILE A 31 20.88 35.44 -16.76
N ILE A 32 19.97 35.90 -17.62
CA ILE A 32 18.56 35.57 -17.55
C ILE A 32 18.36 34.06 -17.71
N VAL A 33 18.98 33.44 -18.72
CA VAL A 33 18.88 31.98 -18.94
C VAL A 33 19.41 31.19 -17.74
N ILE A 34 20.60 31.55 -17.22
CA ILE A 34 21.16 30.89 -16.05
C ILE A 34 20.22 31.05 -14.84
N SER A 35 19.70 32.27 -14.61
CA SER A 35 18.79 32.49 -13.46
C SER A 35 17.50 31.67 -13.59
N VAL A 36 16.89 31.60 -14.76
CA VAL A 36 15.67 30.79 -15.00
C VAL A 36 15.96 29.33 -14.79
N VAL A 37 17.05 28.80 -15.37
CA VAL A 37 17.43 27.39 -15.17
C VAL A 37 17.69 27.09 -13.70
N THR A 38 18.39 27.97 -12.99
CA THR A 38 18.65 27.78 -11.55
C THR A 38 17.35 27.74 -10.75
N VAL A 39 16.39 28.64 -11.00
CA VAL A 39 15.10 28.65 -10.32
C VAL A 39 14.32 27.36 -10.59
N VAL A 40 14.29 26.90 -11.84
CA VAL A 40 13.60 25.64 -12.21
C VAL A 40 14.24 24.45 -11.50
N VAL A 41 15.56 24.34 -11.48
CA VAL A 41 16.28 23.26 -10.80
C VAL A 41 15.97 23.27 -9.29
N LEU A 42 16.02 24.46 -8.66
CA LEU A 42 15.70 24.58 -7.24
C LEU A 42 14.25 24.20 -6.96
N ALA A 43 13.29 24.58 -7.82
CA ALA A 43 11.89 24.21 -7.67
C ALA A 43 11.70 22.68 -7.76
N VAL A 44 12.37 22.01 -8.69
CA VAL A 44 12.32 20.55 -8.82
C VAL A 44 12.92 19.87 -7.58
N VAL A 45 14.10 20.31 -7.12
CA VAL A 45 14.73 19.76 -5.92
C VAL A 45 13.85 19.95 -4.69
N ALA A 46 13.26 21.13 -4.52
CA ALA A 46 12.35 21.41 -3.41
C ALA A 46 11.08 20.52 -3.46
N SER A 47 10.53 20.32 -4.66
CA SER A 47 9.35 19.44 -4.85
C SER A 47 9.67 17.99 -4.50
N VAL A 48 10.80 17.46 -4.95
CA VAL A 48 11.24 16.10 -4.64
C VAL A 48 11.48 15.95 -3.13
N ALA A 49 12.18 16.90 -2.51
CA ALA A 49 12.42 16.89 -1.06
C ALA A 49 11.10 16.93 -0.27
N TYR A 50 10.16 17.75 -0.67
CA TYR A 50 8.83 17.83 -0.06
C TYR A 50 8.08 16.49 -0.13
N VAL A 51 8.06 15.84 -1.31
CA VAL A 51 7.41 14.53 -1.49
C VAL A 51 8.06 13.46 -0.59
N ILE A 52 9.40 13.42 -0.53
CA ILE A 52 10.12 12.45 0.32
C ILE A 52 9.79 12.67 1.81
N LEU A 53 9.83 13.93 2.28
CA LEU A 53 9.53 14.24 3.68
C LEU A 53 8.08 13.91 4.03
N ARG A 54 7.13 14.20 3.14
CA ARG A 54 5.72 13.88 3.32
C ARG A 54 5.50 12.36 3.40
N GLN A 55 6.12 11.59 2.50
CA GLN A 55 6.01 10.13 2.52
C GLN A 55 6.58 9.52 3.82
N ARG A 56 7.73 10.03 4.30
CA ARG A 56 8.29 9.60 5.58
C ARG A 56 7.35 9.89 6.75
N ALA A 57 6.74 11.05 6.78
CA ALA A 57 5.78 11.40 7.83
C ALA A 57 4.57 10.46 7.85
N ILE A 58 4.01 10.12 6.68
CA ILE A 58 2.89 9.17 6.54
C ILE A 58 3.28 7.77 7.03
N ILE A 59 4.48 7.29 6.70
CA ILE A 59 4.97 5.98 7.14
C ILE A 59 5.19 5.96 8.66
N GLU A 60 5.75 7.02 9.24
CA GLU A 60 5.93 7.13 10.69
C GLU A 60 4.59 7.20 11.44
N GLU A 61 3.61 7.90 10.90
CA GLU A 61 2.25 7.92 11.46
C GLU A 61 1.63 6.52 11.42
N ALA A 62 1.69 5.84 10.27
CA ALA A 62 1.19 4.48 10.12
C ALA A 62 1.92 3.45 11.00
N ARG A 63 3.19 3.70 11.35
CA ARG A 63 4.00 2.85 12.23
C ARG A 63 3.64 3.01 13.70
N ASN A 64 3.29 4.22 14.12
CA ASN A 64 3.08 4.58 15.52
C ASN A 64 1.59 4.51 15.95
N VAL A 65 0.78 3.77 15.23
CA VAL A 65 -0.63 3.56 15.55
C VAL A 65 -0.76 2.59 16.73
N ASP A 66 -1.67 2.90 17.67
CA ASP A 66 -2.06 1.94 18.72
C ASP A 66 -2.93 0.82 18.11
N PRO A 67 -2.47 -0.44 18.14
CA PRO A 67 -3.20 -1.56 17.56
C PRO A 67 -4.62 -1.72 18.08
N ALA A 68 -4.84 -1.54 19.39
CA ALA A 68 -6.16 -1.69 19.98
C ALA A 68 -7.15 -0.65 19.45
N SER A 69 -6.68 0.57 19.18
CA SER A 69 -7.54 1.64 18.65
C SER A 69 -7.97 1.43 17.20
N VAL A 70 -7.13 0.76 16.38
CA VAL A 70 -7.43 0.54 14.95
C VAL A 70 -8.10 -0.81 14.69
N LEU A 71 -7.76 -1.85 15.44
CA LEU A 71 -8.33 -3.20 15.27
C LEU A 71 -9.63 -3.39 16.05
N GLY A 72 -9.88 -2.57 17.06
CA GLY A 72 -11.10 -2.61 17.85
C GLY A 72 -11.39 -4.01 18.38
N ASP A 73 -12.56 -4.55 18.05
CA ASP A 73 -13.02 -5.86 18.51
C ASP A 73 -12.15 -7.04 18.04
N TYR A 74 -11.28 -6.84 17.05
CA TYR A 74 -10.38 -7.87 16.55
C TYR A 74 -9.01 -7.91 17.26
N ALA A 75 -8.69 -6.93 18.10
CA ALA A 75 -7.37 -6.83 18.72
C ALA A 75 -6.96 -8.05 19.55
N ASP A 76 -7.91 -8.82 20.08
CA ASP A 76 -7.72 -10.00 20.90
C ASP A 76 -7.58 -11.34 20.14
N GLY A 77 -7.49 -11.29 18.80
CA GLY A 77 -7.30 -12.48 17.96
C GLY A 77 -8.60 -13.13 17.48
N ARG A 78 -9.74 -12.44 17.55
CA ARG A 78 -11.01 -12.98 17.05
C ARG A 78 -11.01 -13.16 15.54
N PRO A 79 -11.71 -14.20 15.02
CA PRO A 79 -11.92 -14.36 13.58
C PRO A 79 -12.84 -13.27 13.02
N VAL A 80 -12.72 -13.00 11.73
CA VAL A 80 -13.74 -12.29 10.98
C VAL A 80 -14.83 -13.28 10.59
N VAL A 81 -16.07 -12.98 10.98
CA VAL A 81 -17.21 -13.86 10.68
C VAL A 81 -17.92 -13.36 9.42
N VAL A 82 -18.25 -14.27 8.50
CA VAL A 82 -19.15 -14.02 7.38
C VAL A 82 -20.37 -14.91 7.51
N GLY A 83 -21.55 -14.34 7.33
CA GLY A 83 -22.80 -15.06 7.42
C GLY A 83 -23.94 -14.30 6.69
N PRO A 84 -25.19 -14.78 6.79
CA PRO A 84 -26.31 -14.16 6.10
C PRO A 84 -26.63 -12.74 6.57
N ASN A 85 -26.10 -12.35 7.73
CA ASN A 85 -26.26 -11.00 8.29
C ASN A 85 -25.12 -10.05 7.90
N GLY A 86 -24.24 -10.48 7.00
CA GLY A 86 -23.04 -9.76 6.55
C GLY A 86 -21.80 -10.09 7.37
N VAL A 87 -20.73 -9.34 7.12
CA VAL A 87 -19.44 -9.50 7.80
C VAL A 87 -19.51 -8.99 9.25
N GLY A 88 -18.88 -9.71 10.17
CA GLY A 88 -18.86 -9.40 11.60
C GLY A 88 -20.11 -9.84 12.38
N LYS A 89 -21.08 -10.48 11.73
CA LYS A 89 -22.41 -10.81 12.33
C LYS A 89 -22.76 -12.27 12.12
N ALA A 90 -22.44 -13.11 13.11
CA ALA A 90 -22.88 -14.50 13.10
C ALA A 90 -24.39 -14.64 13.28
N ASP A 91 -24.99 -15.66 12.65
CA ASP A 91 -26.32 -16.14 12.97
C ASP A 91 -26.19 -17.29 13.99
N PRO A 92 -26.66 -17.13 15.23
CA PRO A 92 -26.46 -18.15 16.27
C PRO A 92 -27.25 -19.46 16.02
N SER A 93 -28.18 -19.46 15.07
CA SER A 93 -28.94 -20.64 14.69
C SER A 93 -28.22 -21.55 13.70
N LEU A 94 -27.14 -21.08 13.09
CA LEU A 94 -26.39 -21.79 12.06
C LEU A 94 -25.12 -22.48 12.63
N PRO A 95 -24.69 -23.60 12.05
CA PRO A 95 -23.37 -24.15 12.35
C PRO A 95 -22.27 -23.20 11.92
N THR A 96 -21.09 -23.35 12.50
CA THR A 96 -19.92 -22.52 12.17
C THR A 96 -18.81 -23.38 11.57
N LEU A 97 -18.30 -22.94 10.42
CA LEU A 97 -17.08 -23.44 9.80
C LEU A 97 -15.94 -22.48 10.17
N THR A 98 -14.81 -22.97 10.66
CA THR A 98 -13.65 -22.13 10.93
C THR A 98 -12.56 -22.43 9.92
N GLU A 99 -12.10 -21.40 9.21
CA GLU A 99 -10.97 -21.43 8.30
C GLU A 99 -9.76 -20.75 8.94
N TYR A 100 -8.66 -21.48 9.06
CA TYR A 100 -7.37 -20.93 9.46
C TYR A 100 -6.47 -20.78 8.25
N PHE A 101 -5.90 -19.60 8.03
CA PHE A 101 -5.11 -19.29 6.87
C PHE A 101 -3.98 -18.28 7.18
N ASP A 102 -3.04 -18.14 6.26
CA ASP A 102 -1.96 -17.16 6.30
C ASP A 102 -1.89 -16.44 4.94
N TYR A 103 -1.96 -15.11 4.94
CA TYR A 103 -1.87 -14.32 3.70
C TYR A 103 -0.55 -14.52 2.93
N SER A 104 0.47 -15.07 3.57
CA SER A 104 1.75 -15.39 2.94
C SER A 104 1.97 -16.88 2.67
N CYS A 105 0.92 -17.69 2.77
CA CYS A 105 0.95 -19.13 2.50
C CYS A 105 0.41 -19.41 1.09
N HIS A 106 1.24 -20.00 0.22
CA HIS A 106 0.81 -20.31 -1.15
C HIS A 106 -0.31 -21.36 -1.22
N ALA A 107 -0.29 -22.36 -0.33
CA ALA A 107 -1.33 -23.38 -0.28
C ALA A 107 -2.68 -22.76 0.16
N CYS A 108 -2.69 -21.79 1.07
CA CYS A 108 -3.89 -21.05 1.44
C CYS A 108 -4.42 -20.23 0.26
N ALA A 109 -3.54 -19.53 -0.45
CA ALA A 109 -3.91 -18.75 -1.61
C ALA A 109 -4.41 -19.63 -2.81
N ASP A 110 -3.86 -20.83 -2.98
CA ASP A 110 -4.36 -21.79 -3.98
C ASP A 110 -5.72 -22.38 -3.58
N THR A 111 -5.94 -22.64 -2.28
CA THR A 111 -7.23 -23.11 -1.75
C THR A 111 -8.29 -22.03 -1.91
N ASP A 112 -7.99 -20.78 -1.55
CA ASP A 112 -8.90 -19.66 -1.73
C ASP A 112 -9.29 -19.48 -3.21
N ALA A 113 -8.31 -19.52 -4.11
CA ALA A 113 -8.55 -19.44 -5.56
C ALA A 113 -9.43 -20.58 -6.10
N ALA A 114 -9.40 -21.75 -5.47
CA ALA A 114 -10.18 -22.90 -5.90
C ALA A 114 -11.61 -22.89 -5.36
N ILE A 115 -11.81 -22.53 -4.08
CA ILE A 115 -13.09 -22.68 -3.39
C ILE A 115 -13.50 -21.50 -2.50
N GLY A 116 -12.63 -20.51 -2.25
CA GLY A 116 -12.87 -19.42 -1.32
C GLY A 116 -14.16 -18.66 -1.58
N ALA A 117 -14.35 -18.19 -2.81
CA ALA A 117 -15.58 -17.50 -3.21
C ALA A 117 -16.85 -18.35 -3.03
N GLN A 118 -16.76 -19.67 -3.21
CA GLN A 118 -17.90 -20.56 -2.99
C GLN A 118 -18.20 -20.73 -1.51
N LEU A 119 -17.17 -20.80 -0.65
CA LEU A 119 -17.36 -20.91 0.79
C LEU A 119 -18.02 -19.64 1.37
N THR A 120 -17.55 -18.46 0.99
CA THR A 120 -18.15 -17.20 1.44
C THR A 120 -19.57 -17.02 0.91
N GLN A 121 -19.82 -17.35 -0.36
CA GLN A 121 -21.18 -17.32 -0.94
C GLN A 121 -22.15 -18.23 -0.20
N TRP A 122 -21.75 -19.44 0.19
CA TRP A 122 -22.62 -20.34 0.93
C TRP A 122 -22.89 -19.83 2.36
N ALA A 123 -21.94 -19.17 2.97
CA ALA A 123 -22.17 -18.51 4.27
C ALA A 123 -23.17 -17.36 4.14
N GLU A 124 -23.02 -16.48 3.14
CA GLU A 124 -23.96 -15.41 2.84
C GLU A 124 -25.37 -15.92 2.53
N GLN A 125 -25.48 -17.11 1.93
CA GLN A 125 -26.76 -17.79 1.68
C GLN A 125 -27.37 -18.46 2.94
N GLY A 126 -26.73 -18.37 4.09
CA GLY A 126 -27.22 -18.91 5.36
C GLY A 126 -27.07 -20.44 5.51
N ARG A 127 -26.11 -21.06 4.83
CA ARG A 127 -25.84 -22.50 5.05
C ARG A 127 -25.06 -22.73 6.35
N TYR A 128 -24.19 -21.78 6.70
CA TYR A 128 -23.37 -21.76 7.93
C TYR A 128 -22.81 -20.35 8.14
N ASN A 129 -22.26 -20.09 9.32
CA ASN A 129 -21.32 -19.00 9.48
C ASN A 129 -19.92 -19.46 9.10
N ILE A 130 -19.11 -18.65 8.43
CA ILE A 130 -17.70 -18.94 8.29
C ILE A 130 -16.87 -17.95 9.14
N GLU A 131 -16.04 -18.48 10.01
CA GLU A 131 -15.02 -17.75 10.75
C GLU A 131 -13.71 -17.85 9.98
N ILE A 132 -13.22 -16.71 9.52
CA ILE A 132 -11.98 -16.61 8.74
C ILE A 132 -10.92 -15.99 9.65
N GLN A 133 -9.91 -16.79 10.02
CA GLN A 133 -8.93 -16.43 11.02
C GLN A 133 -7.51 -16.49 10.47
N SER A 134 -6.84 -15.34 10.40
CA SER A 134 -5.43 -15.28 10.02
C SER A 134 -4.56 -15.81 11.15
N VAL A 135 -3.69 -16.76 10.83
CA VAL A 135 -2.70 -17.37 11.74
C VAL A 135 -1.34 -17.39 11.06
N THR A 136 -0.26 -17.48 11.81
CA THR A 136 1.08 -17.54 11.23
C THR A 136 1.51 -18.98 10.97
N THR A 137 1.69 -19.32 9.70
CA THR A 137 2.28 -20.57 9.22
C THR A 137 3.60 -20.36 8.48
N VAL A 138 3.71 -19.31 7.70
CA VAL A 138 4.91 -18.87 6.94
C VAL A 138 5.48 -17.59 7.53
N GLY A 139 4.65 -16.56 7.70
CA GLY A 139 5.01 -15.35 8.43
C GLY A 139 5.88 -14.36 7.67
N MET A 140 5.65 -14.16 6.37
CA MET A 140 6.33 -13.09 5.63
C MET A 140 5.80 -11.70 6.05
N GLU A 141 6.53 -10.64 5.74
CA GLU A 141 6.13 -9.26 6.07
C GLU A 141 4.78 -8.87 5.43
N TYR A 142 4.45 -9.45 4.27
CA TYR A 142 3.15 -9.29 3.64
C TYR A 142 1.98 -9.71 4.52
N GLN A 143 2.12 -10.79 5.30
CA GLN A 143 1.08 -11.25 6.22
C GLN A 143 0.72 -10.16 7.23
N LYS A 144 1.70 -9.48 7.81
CA LYS A 144 1.47 -8.43 8.81
C LYS A 144 0.67 -7.27 8.24
N ALA A 145 1.09 -6.75 7.10
CA ALA A 145 0.40 -5.66 6.42
C ALA A 145 -1.02 -6.06 5.99
N ALA A 146 -1.16 -7.25 5.36
CA ALA A 146 -2.44 -7.76 4.87
C ALA A 146 -3.42 -8.05 6.01
N THR A 147 -2.97 -8.71 7.09
CA THR A 147 -3.82 -8.97 8.26
C THR A 147 -4.26 -7.67 8.93
N SER A 148 -3.35 -6.73 9.15
CA SER A 148 -3.69 -5.43 9.76
C SER A 148 -4.76 -4.69 8.96
N ALA A 149 -4.57 -4.56 7.65
CA ALA A 149 -5.53 -3.88 6.77
C ALA A 149 -6.86 -4.64 6.67
N SER A 150 -6.82 -5.97 6.57
CA SER A 150 -8.03 -6.81 6.53
C SER A 150 -8.90 -6.60 7.76
N LEU A 151 -8.32 -6.56 8.96
CA LEU A 151 -9.06 -6.34 10.20
C LEU A 151 -9.63 -4.91 10.28
N VAL A 152 -8.91 -3.90 9.79
CA VAL A 152 -9.42 -2.54 9.68
C VAL A 152 -10.62 -2.47 8.75
N VAL A 153 -10.57 -3.14 7.58
CA VAL A 153 -11.70 -3.18 6.64
C VAL A 153 -12.87 -3.94 7.24
N ALA A 154 -12.66 -5.08 7.90
CA ALA A 154 -13.72 -5.81 8.57
C ALA A 154 -14.48 -4.96 9.60
N GLN A 155 -13.81 -4.02 10.24
CA GLN A 155 -14.40 -3.15 11.25
C GLN A 155 -15.04 -1.89 10.67
N LYS A 156 -14.39 -1.25 9.70
CA LYS A 156 -14.79 0.08 9.20
C LYS A 156 -15.60 0.06 7.91
N ASP A 157 -15.43 -1.00 7.11
CA ASP A 157 -16.07 -1.15 5.80
C ASP A 157 -16.33 -2.64 5.48
N PRO A 158 -17.17 -3.29 6.30
CA PRO A 158 -17.42 -4.73 6.19
C PRO A 158 -17.99 -5.14 4.82
N ASP A 159 -18.67 -4.25 4.10
CA ASP A 159 -19.29 -4.56 2.81
C ASP A 159 -18.25 -4.88 1.71
N HIS A 160 -17.06 -4.32 1.78
CA HIS A 160 -15.97 -4.63 0.83
C HIS A 160 -15.00 -5.69 1.33
N TRP A 161 -15.18 -6.18 2.57
CA TRP A 161 -14.19 -7.06 3.21
C TRP A 161 -13.96 -8.37 2.43
N VAL A 162 -15.02 -9.05 2.00
CA VAL A 162 -14.91 -10.35 1.29
C VAL A 162 -14.09 -10.21 0.00
N ALA A 163 -14.41 -9.19 -0.82
CA ALA A 163 -13.69 -8.92 -2.05
C ALA A 163 -12.22 -8.57 -1.78
N PHE A 164 -11.96 -7.77 -0.75
CA PHE A 164 -10.61 -7.39 -0.34
C PHE A 164 -9.81 -8.59 0.16
N HIS A 165 -10.40 -9.45 1.01
CA HIS A 165 -9.79 -10.67 1.52
C HIS A 165 -9.29 -11.58 0.38
N HIS A 166 -10.16 -11.91 -0.57
CA HIS A 166 -9.80 -12.74 -1.73
C HIS A 166 -8.73 -12.08 -2.60
N ALA A 167 -8.79 -10.76 -2.81
CA ALA A 167 -7.80 -10.04 -3.59
C ALA A 167 -6.41 -10.05 -2.95
N LEU A 168 -6.32 -9.99 -1.62
CA LEU A 168 -5.05 -10.12 -0.91
C LEU A 168 -4.39 -11.48 -1.15
N LEU A 169 -5.16 -12.57 -1.06
CA LEU A 169 -4.66 -13.93 -1.32
C LEU A 169 -4.30 -14.12 -2.80
N ALA A 170 -5.11 -13.61 -3.72
CA ALA A 170 -4.85 -13.66 -5.16
C ALA A 170 -3.56 -12.92 -5.54
N TYR A 171 -3.29 -11.76 -4.92
CA TYR A 171 -2.05 -11.03 -5.13
C TYR A 171 -0.85 -11.87 -4.68
N PHE A 172 -0.87 -12.42 -3.44
CA PHE A 172 0.21 -13.25 -2.94
C PHE A 172 0.47 -14.46 -3.84
N ARG A 173 -0.59 -15.14 -4.27
CA ARG A 173 -0.51 -16.26 -5.22
C ARG A 173 0.25 -15.88 -6.48
N THR A 174 -0.07 -14.74 -7.06
CA THR A 174 0.59 -14.22 -8.27
C THR A 174 2.08 -13.98 -8.04
N GLN A 175 2.45 -13.36 -6.90
CA GLN A 175 3.85 -13.11 -6.56
C GLN A 175 4.62 -14.41 -6.34
N PHE A 176 4.02 -15.38 -5.66
CA PHE A 176 4.61 -16.69 -5.42
C PHE A 176 4.84 -17.45 -6.74
N GLN A 177 3.84 -17.51 -7.62
CA GLN A 177 3.95 -18.18 -8.94
C GLN A 177 5.01 -17.51 -9.84
N ALA A 178 5.16 -16.20 -9.75
CA ALA A 178 6.19 -15.46 -10.47
C ALA A 178 7.58 -15.54 -9.81
N SER A 179 7.72 -16.24 -8.68
CA SER A 179 8.94 -16.26 -7.84
C SER A 179 9.45 -14.86 -7.49
N ASN A 180 8.51 -13.90 -7.27
CA ASN A 180 8.81 -12.50 -6.98
C ASN A 180 8.58 -12.19 -5.49
N GLY A 181 9.65 -12.25 -4.71
CA GLY A 181 9.62 -11.94 -3.27
C GLY A 181 9.79 -10.46 -2.91
N THR A 182 10.07 -9.59 -3.87
CA THR A 182 10.51 -8.20 -3.62
C THR A 182 9.54 -7.41 -2.74
N VAL A 183 8.23 -7.48 -3.03
CA VAL A 183 7.21 -6.77 -2.28
C VAL A 183 6.85 -7.52 -1.00
N VAL A 184 6.62 -8.84 -1.09
CA VAL A 184 6.07 -9.62 0.02
C VAL A 184 7.05 -9.87 1.18
N GLN A 185 8.34 -9.61 0.97
CA GLN A 185 9.40 -9.68 1.99
C GLN A 185 9.73 -8.32 2.62
N ASP A 186 9.15 -7.23 2.14
CA ASP A 186 9.35 -5.87 2.67
C ASP A 186 8.04 -5.32 3.23
N LEU A 187 8.03 -4.92 4.49
CA LEU A 187 6.83 -4.47 5.18
C LEU A 187 6.23 -3.19 4.57
N GLU A 188 7.07 -2.20 4.24
CA GLU A 188 6.57 -0.95 3.68
C GLU A 188 6.08 -1.12 2.24
N ALA A 189 6.76 -1.95 1.43
CA ALA A 189 6.30 -2.28 0.10
C ALA A 189 5.00 -3.08 0.14
N SER A 190 4.88 -4.04 1.06
CA SER A 190 3.66 -4.80 1.32
C SER A 190 2.50 -3.88 1.73
N TRP A 191 2.74 -2.97 2.67
CA TRP A 191 1.73 -2.01 3.11
C TRP A 191 1.22 -1.11 1.97
N ARG A 192 2.12 -0.58 1.14
CA ARG A 192 1.72 0.20 -0.04
C ARG A 192 0.90 -0.62 -1.04
N GLN A 193 1.31 -1.87 -1.26
CA GLN A 193 0.58 -2.77 -2.16
C GLN A 193 -0.81 -3.12 -1.63
N VAL A 194 -0.94 -3.39 -0.34
CA VAL A 194 -2.21 -3.66 0.33
C VAL A 194 -3.18 -2.47 0.22
N LYS A 195 -2.69 -1.24 0.35
CA LYS A 195 -3.50 -0.02 0.08
C LYS A 195 -3.98 0.05 -1.37
N THR A 196 -3.14 -0.32 -2.32
CA THR A 196 -3.52 -0.38 -3.74
C THR A 196 -4.63 -1.42 -3.96
N ILE A 197 -4.49 -2.63 -3.42
CA ILE A 197 -5.49 -3.70 -3.52
C ILE A 197 -6.82 -3.25 -2.89
N ALA A 198 -6.79 -2.60 -1.72
CA ALA A 198 -7.99 -2.08 -1.07
C ALA A 198 -8.73 -1.07 -1.96
N SER A 199 -8.01 -0.12 -2.55
CA SER A 199 -8.60 0.85 -3.48
C SER A 199 -9.19 0.18 -4.73
N GLU A 200 -8.51 -0.84 -5.28
CA GLU A 200 -8.96 -1.61 -6.44
C GLU A 200 -10.21 -2.46 -6.15
N THR A 201 -10.42 -2.85 -4.89
CA THR A 201 -11.60 -3.61 -4.45
C THR A 201 -12.74 -2.73 -3.94
N GLY A 202 -12.61 -1.41 -4.03
CA GLY A 202 -13.68 -0.46 -3.73
C GLY A 202 -13.70 0.03 -2.28
N VAL A 203 -12.72 -0.35 -1.44
CA VAL A 203 -12.62 0.19 -0.07
C VAL A 203 -12.46 1.72 -0.12
N PRO A 204 -13.28 2.49 0.61
CA PRO A 204 -13.22 3.94 0.62
C PRO A 204 -11.84 4.49 1.01
N GLN A 205 -11.41 5.56 0.35
CA GLN A 205 -10.06 6.10 0.53
C GLN A 205 -9.78 6.57 1.97
N ASP A 206 -10.79 7.10 2.66
CA ASP A 206 -10.70 7.50 4.07
C ASP A 206 -10.44 6.30 4.99
N VAL A 207 -10.95 5.11 4.68
CA VAL A 207 -10.62 3.85 5.36
C VAL A 207 -9.20 3.41 5.02
N VAL A 208 -8.83 3.40 3.73
CA VAL A 208 -7.49 3.02 3.25
C VAL A 208 -6.40 3.91 3.89
N ASP A 209 -6.69 5.20 4.09
CA ASP A 209 -5.73 6.13 4.70
C ASP A 209 -5.47 5.83 6.17
N THR A 210 -6.35 5.09 6.84
CA THR A 210 -6.17 4.67 8.25
C THR A 210 -5.38 3.37 8.42
N PHE A 211 -4.94 2.71 7.34
CA PHE A 211 -4.23 1.43 7.46
C PHE A 211 -2.89 1.62 8.20
N PRO A 212 -2.69 0.91 9.32
CA PRO A 212 -1.42 0.88 10.01
C PRO A 212 -0.36 0.16 9.18
N LEU A 213 0.89 0.46 9.39
CA LEU A 213 2.00 -0.28 8.76
C LEU A 213 2.01 -1.73 9.23
N ASN A 214 1.84 -1.94 10.53
CA ASN A 214 1.62 -3.21 11.18
C ASN A 214 0.92 -2.98 12.53
N ALA A 215 -0.23 -3.60 12.72
CA ALA A 215 -0.95 -3.63 13.99
C ALA A 215 -1.35 -5.07 14.37
N SER A 216 -0.89 -6.08 13.62
CA SER A 216 -1.37 -7.46 13.72
C SER A 216 -0.51 -8.39 14.56
N ASP A 217 0.61 -7.94 15.12
CA ASP A 217 1.55 -8.86 15.83
C ASP A 217 0.87 -9.57 17.02
N ASP A 218 0.18 -8.84 17.90
CA ASP A 218 -0.53 -9.43 19.03
C ASP A 218 -1.74 -10.26 18.59
N TYR A 219 -2.48 -9.79 17.58
CA TYR A 219 -3.55 -10.55 16.93
C TYR A 219 -3.02 -11.90 16.42
N LEU A 220 -1.98 -11.90 15.60
CA LEU A 220 -1.41 -13.09 15.00
C LEU A 220 -0.85 -14.04 16.06
N LYS A 221 -0.26 -13.51 17.12
CA LYS A 221 0.19 -14.31 18.26
C LYS A 221 -0.97 -15.00 18.95
N ALA A 222 -2.04 -14.28 19.27
CA ALA A 222 -3.23 -14.82 19.96
C ALA A 222 -3.96 -15.83 19.07
N SER A 223 -4.24 -15.50 17.83
CA SER A 223 -4.95 -16.37 16.86
C SER A 223 -4.16 -17.65 16.54
N THR A 224 -2.83 -17.53 16.38
CA THR A 224 -1.96 -18.69 16.16
C THR A 224 -1.94 -19.62 17.38
N ALA A 225 -1.88 -19.09 18.59
CA ALA A 225 -1.95 -19.89 19.81
C ALA A 225 -3.31 -20.60 19.94
N ALA A 226 -4.41 -19.91 19.65
CA ALA A 226 -5.75 -20.50 19.63
C ALA A 226 -5.86 -21.62 18.58
N TRP A 227 -5.35 -21.40 17.36
CA TRP A 227 -5.29 -22.42 16.32
C TRP A 227 -4.47 -23.63 16.72
N GLN A 228 -3.29 -23.45 17.33
CA GLN A 228 -2.45 -24.55 17.81
C GLN A 228 -3.14 -25.37 18.90
N GLY A 229 -3.92 -24.72 19.77
CA GLY A 229 -4.70 -25.36 20.83
C GLY A 229 -6.03 -25.99 20.36
N ALA A 230 -6.49 -25.67 19.16
CA ALA A 230 -7.76 -26.14 18.62
C ALA A 230 -7.69 -27.63 18.27
N ASN A 231 -8.74 -28.38 18.63
CA ASN A 231 -8.88 -29.78 18.24
C ASN A 231 -9.41 -29.89 16.81
N VAL A 232 -8.50 -29.87 15.83
CA VAL A 232 -8.85 -29.96 14.42
C VAL A 232 -8.79 -31.39 13.94
N ALA A 233 -9.93 -31.91 13.48
CA ALA A 233 -10.02 -33.27 12.97
C ALA A 233 -9.06 -33.49 11.79
N GLY A 234 -8.27 -34.57 11.84
CA GLY A 234 -7.27 -34.89 10.80
C GLY A 234 -5.93 -34.17 10.93
N ARG A 235 -5.76 -33.29 11.92
CA ARG A 235 -4.44 -32.72 12.22
C ARG A 235 -3.53 -33.83 12.78
N GLY A 236 -2.47 -34.18 12.05
CA GLY A 236 -1.42 -35.06 12.56
C GLY A 236 -0.68 -34.40 13.73
N SER A 237 -0.03 -35.23 14.57
CA SER A 237 0.74 -34.80 15.75
C SER A 237 2.05 -34.08 15.42
N SER A 238 2.32 -33.82 14.13
CA SER A 238 3.50 -33.14 13.65
C SER A 238 3.12 -31.80 12.97
N LEU A 239 3.19 -30.76 13.76
CA LEU A 239 3.50 -29.42 13.27
C LEU A 239 4.95 -29.13 13.56
#